data_a120d14fe8a388463212dca085b41fdb
#
_entry.id   a120d14fe8a388463212dca085b41fdb
#
_cell.length_a   1.000
_cell.length_b   1.000
_cell.length_c   1.000
_cell.angle_alpha   90.00
_cell.angle_beta   90.00
_cell.angle_gamma   90.00
#
_symmetry.space_group_name_H-M   'P 1'
#
loop_
_entity.id
_entity.type
_entity.pdbx_description
1 polymer ?
#
loop_
_entity_poly.entity_id
_entity_poly.type
_entity_poly.pdbx_seq_one_letter_code
_entity_poly.pdbx_strand_id
1 'polypeptide(L)'
;MNPVIKTLIITASALFEVSAYSQQLTIAQLQAALKDQYTPQAVQATGYILGAYDAMSGITHCPTGMAPTRETLLKWTREGLERYHGPNRGADHLLAAVFAQRAPCAKRGLT
;
A
#
# COMPACT_ATOMS: atom_id res chain seq x y z
N MET A 1 -43.61 3.15 -2.90
CA MET A 1 -42.39 2.93 -2.48
C MET A 1 -42.04 1.51 -2.30
N ASN A 2 -41.06 1.11 -2.93
CA ASN A 2 -40.75 -0.27 -2.94
C ASN A 2 -39.51 -0.54 -2.12
N PRO A 3 -39.62 -1.23 -1.02
CA PRO A 3 -38.49 -1.46 -0.14
C PRO A 3 -37.42 -2.34 -0.82
N VAL A 4 -37.80 -3.13 -1.78
CA VAL A 4 -36.85 -4.00 -2.45
C VAL A 4 -35.84 -3.17 -3.23
N ILE A 5 -36.31 -2.10 -3.86
CA ILE A 5 -35.42 -1.23 -4.62
C ILE A 5 -34.42 -0.55 -3.70
N LYS A 6 -34.87 -0.14 -2.52
CA LYS A 6 -33.98 0.48 -1.58
C LYS A 6 -32.90 -0.48 -1.13
N THR A 7 -33.29 -1.72 -0.91
CA THR A 7 -32.31 -2.72 -0.46
C THR A 7 -31.25 -2.95 -1.51
N LEU A 8 -31.63 -2.98 -2.77
CA LEU A 8 -30.67 -3.20 -3.84
C LEU A 8 -29.68 -2.05 -3.94
N ILE A 9 -30.15 -0.83 -3.78
CA ILE A 9 -29.28 0.33 -3.87
C ILE A 9 -28.26 0.31 -2.73
N ILE A 10 -28.71 -0.03 -1.54
CA ILE A 10 -27.80 -0.07 -0.40
C ILE A 10 -26.74 -1.14 -0.60
N THR A 11 -27.12 -2.29 -1.13
CA THR A 11 -26.19 -3.39 -1.35
C THR A 11 -25.12 -2.97 -2.36
N ALA A 12 -25.51 -2.31 -3.44
CA ALA A 12 -24.56 -1.88 -4.45
C ALA A 12 -23.60 -0.86 -3.88
N SER A 13 -24.09 0.06 -3.07
CA SER A 13 -23.22 1.05 -2.46
C SER A 13 -22.22 0.40 -1.52
N ALA A 14 -22.65 -0.57 -0.75
CA ALA A 14 -21.75 -1.24 0.18
C ALA A 14 -20.62 -1.95 -0.55
N LEU A 15 -20.93 -2.63 -1.65
CA LEU A 15 -19.90 -3.32 -2.41
C LEU A 15 -18.91 -2.32 -3.00
N PHE A 16 -19.42 -1.22 -3.50
CA PHE A 16 -18.57 -0.21 -4.10
C PHE A 16 -17.65 0.41 -3.05
N GLU A 17 -18.18 0.66 -1.87
CA GLU A 17 -17.39 1.23 -0.80
C GLU A 17 -16.28 0.31 -0.32
N VAL A 18 -16.54 -0.98 -0.25
CA VAL A 18 -15.53 -1.92 0.18
C VAL A 18 -14.38 -1.92 -0.81
N SER A 19 -14.69 -1.88 -2.10
CA SER A 19 -13.66 -1.87 -3.11
C SER A 19 -12.79 -0.61 -3.02
N ALA A 20 -13.43 0.54 -2.87
CA ALA A 20 -12.69 1.80 -2.77
C ALA A 20 -11.87 1.84 -1.48
N TYR A 21 -12.47 1.35 -0.41
CA TYR A 21 -11.81 1.41 0.88
C TYR A 21 -10.54 0.56 0.92
N SER A 22 -10.54 -0.60 0.26
CA SER A 22 -9.38 -1.48 0.28
C SER A 22 -8.19 -0.87 -0.45
N GLN A 23 -8.40 0.20 -1.23
CA GLN A 23 -7.32 0.83 -1.94
C GLN A 23 -6.75 2.03 -1.21
N GLN A 24 -7.28 2.33 -0.02
CA GLN A 24 -6.88 3.54 0.68
C GLN A 24 -6.39 3.27 2.10
N LEU A 25 -5.40 2.41 2.21
CA LEU A 25 -4.81 2.17 3.51
C LEU A 25 -4.06 3.42 3.96
N THR A 26 -4.19 3.73 5.24
CA THR A 26 -3.40 4.82 5.81
C THR A 26 -2.11 4.25 6.42
N ILE A 27 -1.18 5.12 6.72
CA ILE A 27 0.07 4.71 7.37
C ILE A 27 -0.23 4.04 8.71
N ALA A 28 -1.16 4.60 9.49
CA ALA A 28 -1.52 4.01 10.79
C ALA A 28 -2.13 2.63 10.63
N GLN A 29 -2.97 2.45 9.61
CA GLN A 29 -3.57 1.15 9.35
C GLN A 29 -2.52 0.14 8.92
N LEU A 30 -1.58 0.57 8.09
CA LEU A 30 -0.51 -0.29 7.64
C LEU A 30 0.35 -0.73 8.82
N GLN A 31 0.69 0.22 9.69
CA GLN A 31 1.49 -0.07 10.86
C GLN A 31 0.78 -1.06 11.78
N ALA A 32 -0.51 -0.86 12.03
CA ALA A 32 -1.27 -1.76 12.87
C ALA A 32 -1.35 -3.16 12.26
N ALA A 33 -1.56 -3.22 10.95
CA ALA A 33 -1.71 -4.51 10.28
C ALA A 33 -0.42 -5.33 10.31
N LEU A 34 0.74 -4.67 10.27
CA LEU A 34 2.01 -5.38 10.22
C LEU A 34 2.55 -5.76 11.59
N LYS A 35 1.85 -5.41 12.67
CA LYS A 35 2.30 -5.77 13.99
C LYS A 35 2.27 -7.27 14.21
N ASP A 36 1.27 -7.96 13.67
CA ASP A 36 1.16 -9.39 13.81
C ASP A 36 1.02 -10.00 12.42
N GLN A 37 2.06 -10.60 11.93
CA GLN A 37 2.11 -11.13 10.57
C GLN A 37 1.19 -12.32 10.32
N TYR A 38 0.57 -12.84 11.35
CA TYR A 38 -0.32 -13.98 11.19
C TYR A 38 -1.80 -13.62 11.13
N THR A 39 -2.12 -12.37 11.01
CA THR A 39 -3.51 -11.93 10.94
C THR A 39 -3.96 -11.76 9.49
N PRO A 40 -5.27 -11.83 9.24
CA PRO A 40 -5.78 -11.52 7.90
C PRO A 40 -5.44 -10.10 7.46
N GLN A 41 -5.37 -9.16 8.40
CA GLN A 41 -5.00 -7.80 8.09
C GLN A 41 -3.57 -7.71 7.57
N ALA A 42 -2.69 -8.53 8.13
CA ALA A 42 -1.31 -8.55 7.65
C ALA A 42 -1.21 -9.10 6.23
N VAL A 43 -2.02 -10.09 5.91
CA VAL A 43 -2.06 -10.63 4.56
C VAL A 43 -2.54 -9.58 3.57
N GLN A 44 -3.57 -8.84 3.95
CA GLN A 44 -4.09 -7.77 3.12
C GLN A 44 -3.06 -6.68 2.93
N ALA A 45 -2.41 -6.27 4.00
CA ALA A 45 -1.38 -5.25 3.95
C ALA A 45 -0.21 -5.68 3.09
N THR A 46 0.18 -6.95 3.18
CA THR A 46 1.25 -7.49 2.36
C THR A 46 0.89 -7.38 0.88
N GLY A 47 -0.34 -7.76 0.52
CA GLY A 47 -0.79 -7.64 -0.85
C GLY A 47 -0.78 -6.20 -1.33
N TYR A 48 -1.15 -5.27 -0.47
CA TYR A 48 -1.14 -3.86 -0.79
C TYR A 48 0.29 -3.38 -1.07
N ILE A 49 1.24 -3.81 -0.25
CA ILE A 49 2.64 -3.43 -0.42
C ILE A 49 3.20 -3.96 -1.74
N LEU A 50 2.92 -5.23 -2.02
CA LEU A 50 3.40 -5.84 -3.25
C LEU A 50 2.79 -5.17 -4.48
N GLY A 51 1.48 -4.90 -4.42
CA GLY A 51 0.81 -4.23 -5.52
C GLY A 51 1.31 -2.80 -5.72
N ALA A 52 1.57 -2.10 -4.62
CA ALA A 52 2.10 -0.75 -4.69
C ALA A 52 3.49 -0.73 -5.32
N TYR A 53 4.33 -1.71 -4.96
CA TYR A 53 5.67 -1.77 -5.52
C TYR A 53 5.59 -1.94 -7.03
N ASP A 54 4.74 -2.84 -7.51
CA ASP A 54 4.58 -3.05 -8.94
C ASP A 54 3.98 -1.82 -9.62
N ALA A 55 2.97 -1.22 -9.04
CA ALA A 55 2.29 -0.10 -9.64
C ALA A 55 3.18 1.14 -9.76
N MET A 56 4.06 1.33 -8.79
CA MET A 56 4.94 2.49 -8.77
C MET A 56 6.26 2.27 -9.49
N SER A 57 6.50 1.04 -9.93
CA SER A 57 7.75 0.69 -10.58
C SER A 57 7.93 1.49 -11.86
N GLY A 58 9.08 2.07 -12.03
CA GLY A 58 9.37 2.92 -13.17
C GLY A 58 8.86 4.35 -13.02
N ILE A 59 8.10 4.62 -11.97
CA ILE A 59 7.56 5.96 -11.73
C ILE A 59 8.23 6.58 -10.51
N THR A 60 8.04 5.97 -9.34
CA THR A 60 8.64 6.49 -8.12
C THR A 60 9.96 5.80 -7.80
N HIS A 61 10.15 4.60 -8.26
CA HIS A 61 11.38 3.86 -8.06
C HIS A 61 11.70 3.07 -9.31
N CYS A 62 12.94 2.66 -9.45
CA CYS A 62 13.40 1.99 -10.66
C CYS A 62 14.18 0.74 -10.27
N PRO A 63 13.51 -0.40 -10.21
CA PRO A 63 14.19 -1.64 -9.82
C PRO A 63 15.27 -1.98 -10.83
N THR A 64 16.39 -2.47 -10.33
CA THR A 64 17.45 -2.94 -11.20
C THR A 64 17.82 -4.34 -10.73
N GLY A 65 18.13 -5.20 -11.66
CA GLY A 65 18.50 -6.56 -11.33
C GLY A 65 17.31 -7.38 -10.88
N MET A 66 17.53 -8.22 -9.89
CA MET A 66 16.49 -9.13 -9.44
C MET A 66 15.44 -8.41 -8.61
N ALA A 67 14.18 -8.77 -8.80
CA ALA A 67 13.11 -8.18 -8.03
C ALA A 67 13.27 -8.55 -6.56
N PRO A 68 12.93 -7.64 -5.63
CA PRO A 68 13.02 -7.96 -4.22
C PRO A 68 11.96 -8.99 -3.83
N THR A 69 12.27 -9.79 -2.81
CA THR A 69 11.32 -10.77 -2.33
C THR A 69 10.27 -10.10 -1.48
N ARG A 70 9.19 -10.84 -1.20
CA ARG A 70 8.15 -10.35 -0.33
C ARG A 70 8.72 -9.97 1.04
N GLU A 71 9.59 -10.80 1.57
CA GLU A 71 10.20 -10.53 2.87
C GLU A 71 11.04 -9.26 2.86
N THR A 72 11.74 -9.03 1.77
CA THR A 72 12.53 -7.81 1.65
C THR A 72 11.64 -6.57 1.60
N LEU A 73 10.55 -6.62 0.86
CA LEU A 73 9.63 -5.49 0.80
C LEU A 73 8.98 -5.23 2.15
N LEU A 74 8.65 -6.28 2.89
CA LEU A 74 8.08 -6.10 4.22
C LEU A 74 9.10 -5.52 5.19
N LYS A 75 10.35 -5.94 5.07
CA LYS A 75 11.41 -5.40 5.92
C LYS A 75 11.61 -3.93 5.66
N TRP A 76 11.69 -3.54 4.40
CA TRP A 76 11.83 -2.13 4.03
C TRP A 76 10.68 -1.29 4.58
N THR A 77 9.46 -1.83 4.46
CA THR A 77 8.27 -1.13 4.92
C THR A 77 8.29 -0.96 6.44
N ARG A 78 8.65 -2.00 7.17
CA ARG A 78 8.71 -1.89 8.62
C ARG A 78 9.76 -0.88 9.06
N GLU A 79 10.90 -0.88 8.40
CA GLU A 79 11.95 0.09 8.71
C GLU A 79 11.48 1.51 8.43
N GLY A 80 10.76 1.69 7.33
CA GLY A 80 10.21 2.99 7.01
C GLY A 80 9.17 3.44 8.02
N LEU A 81 8.34 2.52 8.48
CA LEU A 81 7.34 2.84 9.48
C LEU A 81 7.99 3.25 10.80
N GLU A 82 9.07 2.59 11.18
CA GLU A 82 9.78 2.92 12.41
C GLU A 82 10.37 4.33 12.39
N ARG A 83 10.77 4.77 11.21
CA ARG A 83 11.38 6.08 11.07
C ARG A 83 10.37 7.17 10.83
N TYR A 84 9.15 6.81 10.53
CA TYR A 84 8.15 7.80 10.14
C TYR A 84 7.57 8.49 11.38
N HIS A 85 7.66 9.81 11.40
CA HIS A 85 7.12 10.60 12.47
C HIS A 85 6.16 11.68 11.99
N GLY A 86 5.76 11.59 10.76
CA GLY A 86 4.86 12.59 10.18
C GLY A 86 3.40 12.32 10.47
N PRO A 87 2.51 13.09 9.88
CA PRO A 87 1.07 12.91 10.07
C PRO A 87 0.58 11.62 9.44
N ASN A 88 -0.58 11.16 9.89
CA ASN A 88 -1.17 9.96 9.32
C ASN A 88 -1.72 10.29 7.95
N ARG A 89 -1.12 9.72 6.92
CA ARG A 89 -1.52 9.93 5.54
C ARG A 89 -1.79 8.60 4.88
N GLY A 90 -2.07 8.60 3.60
CA GLY A 90 -2.20 7.37 2.84
C GLY A 90 -0.89 6.60 2.87
N ALA A 91 -0.99 5.30 2.97
CA ALA A 91 0.20 4.45 3.04
C ALA A 91 1.06 4.57 1.78
N ASP A 92 0.45 4.93 0.66
CA ASP A 92 1.19 5.10 -0.59
C ASP A 92 2.27 6.17 -0.47
N HIS A 93 2.05 7.19 0.35
CA HIS A 93 3.06 8.23 0.54
C HIS A 93 4.31 7.65 1.20
N LEU A 94 4.11 6.82 2.23
CA LEU A 94 5.25 6.21 2.90
C LEU A 94 5.93 5.21 1.98
N LEU A 95 5.15 4.39 1.29
CA LEU A 95 5.71 3.37 0.42
C LEU A 95 6.49 3.98 -0.74
N ALA A 96 5.98 5.05 -1.32
CA ALA A 96 6.69 5.73 -2.39
C ALA A 96 8.08 6.19 -1.93
N ALA A 97 8.14 6.77 -0.74
CA ALA A 97 9.40 7.24 -0.19
C ALA A 97 10.36 6.08 0.11
N VAL A 98 9.82 5.00 0.69
CA VAL A 98 10.63 3.83 1.02
C VAL A 98 11.21 3.21 -0.25
N PHE A 99 10.36 3.00 -1.25
CA PHE A 99 10.82 2.36 -2.48
C PHE A 99 11.80 3.24 -3.24
N ALA A 100 11.57 4.54 -3.28
CA ALA A 100 12.47 5.45 -3.97
C ALA A 100 13.86 5.46 -3.31
N GLN A 101 13.88 5.31 -2.00
CA GLN A 101 15.14 5.27 -1.28
C GLN A 101 15.90 3.97 -1.51
N ARG A 102 15.17 2.85 -1.56
CA ARG A 102 15.80 1.54 -1.70
C ARG A 102 16.10 1.16 -3.13
N ALA A 103 15.37 1.69 -4.07
CA ALA A 103 15.57 1.39 -5.49
C ALA A 103 15.45 2.67 -6.29
N PRO A 104 16.36 3.60 -6.09
CA PRO A 104 16.25 4.90 -6.75
C PRO A 104 16.39 4.82 -8.25
N CYS A 105 15.67 5.69 -8.94
CA CYS A 105 15.82 5.81 -10.37
C CYS A 105 17.12 6.54 -10.67
N ALA A 106 17.79 6.09 -11.70
CA ALA A 106 19.02 6.74 -12.08
C ALA A 106 18.72 8.15 -12.52
N LYS A 107 19.59 9.07 -12.15
CA LYS A 107 19.35 10.40 -12.49
C LYS A 107 19.82 10.71 -13.84
N ARG A 108 19.40 10.00 -14.81
CA ARG A 108 19.89 10.21 -16.04
C ARG A 108 19.45 11.39 -16.60
N GLY A 109 18.41 11.90 -16.22
CA GLY A 109 18.04 13.17 -16.67
C GLY A 109 19.09 14.14 -16.44
N LEU A 110 19.94 13.78 -15.57
CA LEU A 110 20.97 14.63 -15.32
C LEU A 110 21.98 14.43 -16.26
N THR A 111 21.86 13.47 -16.95
CA THR A 111 22.89 13.20 -17.89
C THR A 111 22.58 13.83 -19.16
#